data_bc1a4bdc3f33ccd851ccd9ecc892360d
#
_entry.id   bc1a4bdc3f33ccd851ccd9ecc892360d
#
_cell.length_a   1.000
_cell.length_b   1.000
_cell.length_c   1.000
_cell.angle_alpha   90.00
_cell.angle_beta   90.00
_cell.angle_gamma   90.00
#
_symmetry.space_group_name_H-M   'P 1'
#
loop_
_entity.id
_entity.type
_entity.pdbx_description
1 polymer ?
#
loop_
_entity_poly.entity_id
_entity_poly.type
_entity_poly.pdbx_seq_one_letter_code
_entity_poly.pdbx_strand_id
1 'polypeptide(L)'
;KNILSKFDIPKINVIRNENDLYYRNKIELKIVDGKLGFYEKNTHNLIEIKECKVTKKSINKSFEFVKNMKLENANVTIRANYNDEVLIIIDSKEKPVILNPEDYKIVGIVLNDKCIYGQDNFMEKINNLFFTVSYNSFFQVNNYINLELFNLIKENIVGKTVLDLYSGVGTLSIVASKVVDKVYSIEVIPNAVKNALINAKINKCDNINFILGKVED
;
A
#
# COMPACT_ATOMS: atom_id res chain seq x y z
N LYS A 1 -6.83 -23.95 16.75
CA LYS A 1 -7.52 -25.04 16.03
C LYS A 1 -7.64 -24.61 14.57
N ASN A 2 -7.11 -25.42 13.68
CA ASN A 2 -7.06 -25.12 12.25
C ASN A 2 -8.51 -25.16 11.68
N ILE A 3 -9.01 -24.01 11.25
CA ILE A 3 -10.37 -23.90 10.66
C ILE A 3 -10.51 -24.83 9.45
N LEU A 4 -9.42 -25.04 8.73
CA LEU A 4 -9.37 -25.85 7.52
C LEU A 4 -9.39 -27.36 7.81
N SER A 5 -9.15 -27.81 9.06
CA SER A 5 -9.18 -29.23 9.43
C SER A 5 -10.58 -29.89 9.36
N LYS A 6 -11.62 -29.07 9.15
CA LYS A 6 -13.01 -29.55 8.97
C LYS A 6 -13.33 -29.89 7.51
N PHE A 7 -12.44 -29.59 6.59
CA PHE A 7 -12.61 -29.82 5.16
C PHE A 7 -11.54 -30.79 4.70
N ASP A 8 -11.88 -31.69 3.81
CA ASP A 8 -10.93 -32.60 3.15
C ASP A 8 -10.18 -31.78 2.07
N ILE A 9 -9.24 -30.95 2.54
CA ILE A 9 -8.49 -30.04 1.68
C ILE A 9 -7.14 -30.69 1.36
N PRO A 10 -6.77 -30.80 0.08
CA PRO A 10 -5.47 -31.29 -0.30
C PRO A 10 -4.35 -30.44 0.30
N LYS A 11 -3.17 -31.01 0.43
CA LYS A 11 -1.99 -30.34 1.01
C LYS A 11 -1.81 -28.94 0.38
N ILE A 12 -1.92 -27.91 1.22
CA ILE A 12 -1.76 -26.51 0.80
C ILE A 12 -0.27 -26.18 0.80
N ASN A 13 0.24 -25.70 -0.33
CA ASN A 13 1.56 -25.10 -0.40
C ASN A 13 1.53 -23.69 0.19
N VAL A 14 2.37 -23.44 1.19
CA VAL A 14 2.49 -22.14 1.84
C VAL A 14 3.74 -21.44 1.33
N ILE A 15 3.56 -20.31 0.66
CA ILE A 15 4.65 -19.42 0.28
C ILE A 15 4.97 -18.54 1.48
N ARG A 16 6.21 -18.58 1.94
CA ARG A 16 6.69 -17.79 3.07
C ARG A 16 7.55 -16.66 2.59
N ASN A 17 7.52 -15.55 3.33
CA ASN A 17 8.48 -14.48 3.17
C ASN A 17 9.89 -14.98 3.58
N GLU A 18 10.92 -14.62 2.83
CA GLU A 18 12.30 -14.98 3.18
C GLU A 18 12.75 -14.30 4.47
N ASN A 19 12.22 -13.11 4.73
CA ASN A 19 12.53 -12.33 5.92
C ASN A 19 11.23 -11.96 6.64
N ASP A 20 11.06 -12.40 7.87
CA ASP A 20 9.90 -12.14 8.71
C ASP A 20 9.89 -10.72 9.33
N LEU A 21 11.00 -9.96 9.16
CA LEU A 21 11.17 -8.63 9.72
C LEU A 21 11.31 -7.57 8.61
N TYR A 22 10.87 -6.35 8.90
CA TYR A 22 11.06 -5.13 8.10
C TYR A 22 10.51 -5.21 6.66
N TYR A 23 9.55 -6.09 6.40
CA TYR A 23 8.99 -6.30 5.05
C TYR A 23 7.82 -5.37 4.73
N ARG A 24 7.13 -4.85 5.77
CA ARG A 24 5.87 -4.12 5.61
C ARG A 24 6.13 -2.68 5.21
N ASN A 25 5.52 -2.24 4.11
CA ASN A 25 5.69 -0.90 3.53
C ASN A 25 4.64 0.12 3.98
N LYS A 26 3.74 -0.24 4.92
CA LYS A 26 2.70 0.63 5.47
C LYS A 26 2.45 0.32 6.94
N ILE A 27 2.24 1.37 7.75
CA ILE A 27 1.77 1.27 9.13
C ILE A 27 0.72 2.34 9.41
N GLU A 28 -0.23 2.03 10.27
CA GLU A 28 -1.24 2.96 10.77
C GLU A 28 -1.07 3.09 12.28
N LEU A 29 -0.87 4.30 12.75
CA LEU A 29 -0.57 4.64 14.14
C LEU A 29 -1.55 5.68 14.67
N LYS A 30 -1.58 5.82 15.97
CA LYS A 30 -2.30 6.86 16.71
C LYS A 30 -1.32 7.76 17.41
N ILE A 31 -1.65 9.05 17.48
CA ILE A 31 -1.07 9.98 18.43
C ILE A 31 -2.16 10.30 19.44
N VAL A 32 -1.86 10.12 20.71
CA VAL A 32 -2.72 10.46 21.86
C VAL A 32 -1.85 11.13 22.91
N ASP A 33 -2.22 12.32 23.33
CA ASP A 33 -1.45 13.15 24.26
C ASP A 33 0.04 13.28 23.85
N GLY A 34 0.28 13.51 22.56
CA GLY A 34 1.61 13.65 21.97
C GLY A 34 2.43 12.35 21.85
N LYS A 35 1.90 11.21 22.24
CA LYS A 35 2.56 9.90 22.18
C LYS A 35 2.14 9.11 20.97
N LEU A 36 3.11 8.53 20.26
CA LEU A 36 2.89 7.73 19.03
C LEU A 36 2.83 6.24 19.37
N GLY A 37 1.78 5.55 18.91
CA GLY A 37 1.64 4.13 19.21
C GLY A 37 0.42 3.46 18.57
N PHE A 38 0.03 2.33 19.15
CA PHE A 38 -1.17 1.59 18.82
C PHE A 38 -2.15 1.60 20.00
N TYR A 39 -3.44 1.47 19.69
CA TYR A 39 -4.39 1.12 20.74
C TYR A 39 -4.20 -0.34 21.18
N GLU A 40 -4.24 -0.58 22.47
CA GLU A 40 -4.39 -1.90 23.04
C GLU A 40 -5.67 -2.54 22.51
N LYS A 41 -5.62 -3.85 22.25
CA LYS A 41 -6.75 -4.58 21.66
C LYS A 41 -8.04 -4.39 22.47
N ASN A 42 -9.10 -3.96 21.78
CA ASN A 42 -10.43 -3.70 22.32
C ASN A 42 -10.48 -2.56 23.38
N THR A 43 -9.52 -1.67 23.37
CA THR A 43 -9.48 -0.49 24.26
C THR A 43 -9.10 0.77 23.46
N HIS A 44 -9.10 1.93 24.13
CA HIS A 44 -8.54 3.18 23.62
C HIS A 44 -7.24 3.57 24.39
N ASN A 45 -6.68 2.64 25.17
CA ASN A 45 -5.41 2.86 25.83
C ASN A 45 -4.28 2.81 24.79
N LEU A 46 -3.46 3.85 24.71
CA LEU A 46 -2.34 3.87 23.79
C LEU A 46 -1.16 3.09 24.37
N ILE A 47 -0.63 2.16 23.60
CA ILE A 47 0.67 1.53 23.83
C ILE A 47 1.69 2.29 22.96
N GLU A 48 2.51 3.12 23.63
CA GLU A 48 3.57 3.85 22.93
C GLU A 48 4.61 2.89 22.36
N ILE A 49 5.05 3.15 21.11
CA ILE A 49 6.08 2.36 20.46
C ILE A 49 7.28 3.22 20.06
N LYS A 50 8.47 2.61 20.09
CA LYS A 50 9.71 3.19 19.57
C LYS A 50 10.07 2.61 18.21
N GLU A 51 9.67 1.39 17.95
CA GLU A 51 9.97 0.62 16.75
C GLU A 51 8.85 -0.39 16.47
N CYS A 52 8.63 -0.69 15.19
CA CYS A 52 7.83 -1.82 14.75
C CYS A 52 8.68 -2.74 13.88
N LYS A 53 9.03 -3.92 14.38
CA LYS A 53 9.96 -4.86 13.71
C LYS A 53 9.45 -5.43 12.40
N VAL A 54 8.15 -5.33 12.10
CA VAL A 54 7.60 -5.81 10.83
C VAL A 54 7.59 -4.73 9.73
N THR A 55 7.67 -3.43 10.08
CA THR A 55 7.69 -2.35 9.10
C THR A 55 9.10 -2.00 8.64
N LYS A 56 9.22 -1.49 7.42
CA LYS A 56 10.50 -1.02 6.84
C LYS A 56 11.25 -0.11 7.82
N LYS A 57 12.58 -0.15 7.78
CA LYS A 57 13.44 0.69 8.62
C LYS A 57 13.25 2.18 8.34
N SER A 58 12.96 2.57 7.11
CA SER A 58 12.62 3.95 6.74
C SER A 58 11.35 4.47 7.43
N ILE A 59 10.34 3.62 7.59
CA ILE A 59 9.14 3.93 8.36
C ILE A 59 9.50 4.12 9.84
N ASN A 60 10.28 3.22 10.43
CA ASN A 60 10.72 3.36 11.83
C ASN A 60 11.51 4.65 12.06
N LYS A 61 12.41 5.00 11.12
CA LYS A 61 13.18 6.25 11.18
C LYS A 61 12.25 7.48 11.17
N SER A 62 11.15 7.45 10.43
CA SER A 62 10.20 8.57 10.37
C SER A 62 9.35 8.76 11.63
N PHE A 63 9.36 7.84 12.60
CA PHE A 63 8.65 8.01 13.87
C PHE A 63 9.14 9.23 14.66
N GLU A 64 10.45 9.49 14.63
CA GLU A 64 11.04 10.68 15.25
C GLU A 64 10.51 11.95 14.59
N PHE A 65 10.48 11.99 13.25
CA PHE A 65 9.92 13.10 12.50
C PHE A 65 8.44 13.34 12.87
N VAL A 66 7.63 12.28 12.94
CA VAL A 66 6.21 12.37 13.32
C VAL A 66 6.04 12.88 14.75
N LYS A 67 6.85 12.44 15.70
CA LYS A 67 6.83 12.95 17.09
C LYS A 67 7.19 14.46 17.15
N ASN A 68 8.10 14.90 16.30
CA ASN A 68 8.50 16.31 16.21
C ASN A 68 7.45 17.22 15.53
N MET A 69 6.40 16.66 14.92
CA MET A 69 5.27 17.42 14.36
C MET A 69 4.41 18.13 15.42
N LYS A 70 4.59 17.82 16.71
CA LYS A 70 3.87 18.43 17.85
C LYS A 70 2.35 18.32 17.75
N LEU A 71 1.86 17.17 17.32
CA LEU A 71 0.45 16.85 17.31
C LEU A 71 0.08 16.19 18.65
N GLU A 72 -1.02 16.64 19.26
CA GLU A 72 -1.55 16.03 20.48
C GLU A 72 -2.43 14.81 20.15
N ASN A 73 -3.29 14.94 19.12
CA ASN A 73 -4.18 13.85 18.73
C ASN A 73 -4.27 13.72 17.19
N ALA A 74 -3.94 12.54 16.69
CA ALA A 74 -4.00 12.27 15.26
C ALA A 74 -4.11 10.77 14.93
N ASN A 75 -4.66 10.46 13.76
CA ASN A 75 -4.40 9.21 13.07
C ASN A 75 -3.26 9.44 12.07
N VAL A 76 -2.27 8.58 12.07
CA VAL A 76 -1.11 8.72 11.20
C VAL A 76 -0.90 7.44 10.42
N THR A 77 -0.94 7.52 9.09
CA THR A 77 -0.52 6.46 8.20
C THR A 77 0.83 6.82 7.60
N ILE A 78 1.80 5.92 7.71
CA ILE A 78 3.12 6.10 7.13
C ILE A 78 3.33 5.00 6.10
N ARG A 79 3.77 5.38 4.91
CA ARG A 79 4.07 4.48 3.80
C ARG A 79 5.50 4.73 3.32
N ALA A 80 6.18 3.66 2.91
CA ALA A 80 7.50 3.78 2.30
C ALA A 80 7.58 2.95 1.03
N ASN A 81 8.10 3.54 -0.04
CA ASN A 81 8.25 2.88 -1.32
C ASN A 81 9.53 2.03 -1.44
N TYR A 82 9.82 1.53 -2.64
CA TYR A 82 11.01 0.71 -2.92
C TYR A 82 12.35 1.45 -2.71
N ASN A 83 12.38 2.81 -2.80
CA ASN A 83 13.54 3.66 -2.56
C ASN A 83 13.66 4.13 -1.10
N ASP A 84 12.79 3.62 -0.21
CA ASP A 84 12.69 4.10 1.18
C ASP A 84 12.28 5.59 1.30
N GLU A 85 11.63 6.13 0.26
CA GLU A 85 10.95 7.42 0.31
C GLU A 85 9.65 7.27 1.08
N VAL A 86 9.33 8.24 1.94
CA VAL A 86 8.24 8.16 2.90
C VAL A 86 7.14 9.14 2.56
N LEU A 87 5.90 8.65 2.55
CA LEU A 87 4.67 9.44 2.46
C LEU A 87 3.92 9.33 3.79
N ILE A 88 3.60 10.48 4.39
CA ILE A 88 2.88 10.57 5.67
C ILE A 88 1.48 11.11 5.42
N ILE A 89 0.47 10.40 5.92
CA ILE A 89 -0.93 10.80 5.84
C ILE A 89 -1.43 11.01 7.27
N ILE A 90 -2.00 12.16 7.54
CA ILE A 90 -2.43 12.62 8.86
C ILE A 90 -3.91 12.98 8.80
N ASP A 91 -4.66 12.46 9.75
CA ASP A 91 -6.02 12.89 10.04
C ASP A 91 -6.02 13.50 11.45
N SER A 92 -6.13 14.82 11.51
CA SER A 92 -6.07 15.62 12.75
C SER A 92 -6.76 16.96 12.59
N LYS A 93 -7.23 17.51 13.71
CA LYS A 93 -7.72 18.90 13.79
C LYS A 93 -6.59 19.92 13.90
N GLU A 94 -5.38 19.45 14.21
CA GLU A 94 -4.20 20.26 14.45
C GLU A 94 -3.35 20.37 13.20
N LYS A 95 -2.58 21.44 13.10
CA LYS A 95 -1.60 21.63 12.02
C LYS A 95 -0.24 21.09 12.46
N PRO A 96 0.37 20.16 11.71
CA PRO A 96 1.69 19.65 12.05
C PRO A 96 2.77 20.71 11.85
N VAL A 97 3.78 20.68 12.70
CA VAL A 97 5.07 21.36 12.47
C VAL A 97 5.92 20.49 11.55
N ILE A 98 6.42 21.05 10.45
CA ILE A 98 7.23 20.32 9.47
C ILE A 98 8.64 20.90 9.51
N LEU A 99 9.61 20.09 9.96
CA LEU A 99 11.02 20.47 10.07
C LEU A 99 11.92 19.43 9.41
N ASN A 100 12.73 19.85 8.44
CA ASN A 100 13.76 19.03 7.78
C ASN A 100 13.21 17.67 7.26
N PRO A 101 12.14 17.64 6.47
CA PRO A 101 11.55 16.41 5.97
C PRO A 101 12.50 15.59 5.09
N GLU A 102 13.46 16.22 4.44
CA GLU A 102 14.50 15.60 3.60
C GLU A 102 15.42 14.67 4.37
N ASP A 103 15.72 14.92 5.64
CA ASP A 103 16.57 14.07 6.51
C ASP A 103 15.95 12.68 6.72
N TYR A 104 14.64 12.59 6.55
CA TYR A 104 13.84 11.37 6.70
C TYR A 104 13.34 10.81 5.37
N LYS A 105 13.78 11.38 4.24
CA LYS A 105 13.27 11.06 2.90
C LYS A 105 11.75 11.21 2.78
N ILE A 106 11.16 12.19 3.46
CA ILE A 106 9.74 12.49 3.35
C ILE A 106 9.49 13.15 2.00
N VAL A 107 8.77 12.48 1.11
CA VAL A 107 8.42 13.00 -0.22
C VAL A 107 7.06 13.67 -0.26
N GLY A 108 6.22 13.43 0.76
CA GLY A 108 4.93 14.07 0.84
C GLY A 108 4.29 13.96 2.22
N ILE A 109 3.47 14.95 2.54
CA ILE A 109 2.62 14.96 3.74
C ILE A 109 1.22 15.40 3.32
N VAL A 110 0.23 14.56 3.65
CA VAL A 110 -1.19 14.81 3.41
C VAL A 110 -1.88 14.99 4.76
N LEU A 111 -2.59 16.09 4.93
CA LEU A 111 -3.40 16.40 6.11
C LEU A 111 -4.86 16.52 5.70
N ASN A 112 -5.75 15.68 6.25
CA ASN A 112 -7.19 15.71 5.98
C ASN A 112 -7.47 15.80 4.48
N ASP A 113 -6.92 14.87 3.70
CA ASP A 113 -7.03 14.76 2.24
C ASP A 113 -6.39 15.92 1.43
N LYS A 114 -5.64 16.81 2.07
CA LYS A 114 -4.91 17.89 1.39
C LYS A 114 -3.42 17.65 1.47
N CYS A 115 -2.74 17.67 0.33
CA CYS A 115 -1.28 17.70 0.28
C CYS A 115 -0.78 19.03 0.83
N ILE A 116 -0.03 18.99 1.92
CA ILE A 116 0.52 20.17 2.60
C ILE A 116 2.05 20.29 2.43
N TYR A 117 2.70 19.22 1.96
CA TYR A 117 4.12 19.20 1.61
C TYR A 117 4.36 18.18 0.49
N GLY A 118 5.21 18.53 -0.48
CA GLY A 118 5.68 17.63 -1.53
C GLY A 118 4.54 17.10 -2.42
N GLN A 119 4.33 15.79 -2.43
CA GLN A 119 3.38 15.10 -3.29
C GLN A 119 2.42 14.19 -2.50
N ASP A 120 1.25 13.88 -3.08
CA ASP A 120 0.22 13.03 -2.47
C ASP A 120 0.26 11.57 -2.96
N ASN A 121 1.31 11.22 -3.66
CA ASN A 121 1.53 9.88 -4.21
C ASN A 121 3.02 9.56 -4.21
N PHE A 122 3.35 8.30 -4.46
CA PHE A 122 4.72 7.86 -4.68
C PHE A 122 4.77 6.74 -5.72
N MET A 123 5.96 6.52 -6.27
CA MET A 123 6.22 5.41 -7.18
C MET A 123 6.63 4.17 -6.39
N GLU A 124 5.95 3.05 -6.61
CA GLU A 124 6.37 1.74 -6.12
C GLU A 124 6.94 0.92 -7.27
N LYS A 125 7.87 0.02 -6.96
CA LYS A 125 8.49 -0.88 -7.93
C LYS A 125 8.42 -2.32 -7.43
N ILE A 126 7.90 -3.21 -8.26
CA ILE A 126 7.92 -4.66 -8.01
C ILE A 126 8.52 -5.31 -9.25
N ASN A 127 9.71 -5.92 -9.11
CA ASN A 127 10.52 -6.39 -10.23
C ASN A 127 10.74 -5.24 -11.24
N ASN A 128 10.35 -5.41 -12.49
CA ASN A 128 10.48 -4.42 -13.57
C ASN A 128 9.19 -3.61 -13.82
N LEU A 129 8.20 -3.72 -12.94
CA LEU A 129 6.93 -2.99 -13.04
C LEU A 129 6.90 -1.83 -12.07
N PHE A 130 6.40 -0.68 -12.54
CA PHE A 130 6.30 0.55 -11.77
C PHE A 130 4.83 0.92 -11.55
N PHE A 131 4.51 1.38 -10.33
CA PHE A 131 3.16 1.71 -9.94
C PHE A 131 3.11 3.04 -9.21
N THR A 132 2.40 4.02 -9.76
CA THR A 132 2.00 5.21 -9.02
C THR A 132 0.89 4.83 -8.05
N VAL A 133 1.06 5.18 -6.79
CA VAL A 133 0.13 4.86 -5.70
C VAL A 133 -0.20 6.15 -4.97
N SER A 134 -1.44 6.60 -5.06
CA SER A 134 -1.93 7.75 -4.32
C SER A 134 -2.05 7.44 -2.82
N TYR A 135 -2.00 8.48 -1.98
CA TYR A 135 -2.04 8.38 -0.52
C TYR A 135 -3.21 7.53 -0.01
N ASN A 136 -4.36 7.62 -0.64
CA ASN A 136 -5.60 6.91 -0.29
C ASN A 136 -5.85 5.62 -1.08
N SER A 137 -4.96 5.25 -2.01
CA SER A 137 -5.11 4.02 -2.77
C SER A 137 -4.60 2.81 -2.00
N PHE A 138 -5.32 1.69 -2.13
CA PHE A 138 -4.82 0.41 -1.64
C PHE A 138 -3.62 -0.05 -2.46
N PHE A 139 -2.61 -0.55 -1.77
CA PHE A 139 -1.48 -1.27 -2.35
C PHE A 139 -1.00 -2.32 -1.34
N GLN A 140 -0.60 -3.49 -1.83
CA GLN A 140 -0.17 -4.59 -0.98
C GLN A 140 1.06 -4.20 -0.14
N VAL A 141 1.06 -4.60 1.13
CA VAL A 141 2.07 -4.16 2.09
C VAL A 141 3.37 -4.95 2.08
N ASN A 142 3.42 -6.08 1.35
CA ASN A 142 4.57 -6.97 1.28
C ASN A 142 4.99 -7.19 -0.18
N ASN A 143 6.05 -6.49 -0.60
CA ASN A 143 6.52 -6.54 -2.00
C ASN A 143 7.10 -7.90 -2.41
N TYR A 144 7.65 -8.68 -1.47
CA TYR A 144 8.11 -10.04 -1.75
C TYR A 144 6.93 -10.94 -2.13
N ILE A 145 5.89 -10.96 -1.30
CA ILE A 145 4.68 -11.78 -1.59
C ILE A 145 3.95 -11.29 -2.83
N ASN A 146 4.01 -10.00 -3.14
CA ASN A 146 3.48 -9.47 -4.41
C ASN A 146 4.17 -10.07 -5.62
N LEU A 147 5.50 -10.20 -5.59
CA LEU A 147 6.25 -10.82 -6.67
C LEU A 147 5.84 -12.28 -6.87
N GLU A 148 5.73 -13.04 -5.78
CA GLU A 148 5.27 -14.42 -5.83
C GLU A 148 3.84 -14.53 -6.37
N LEU A 149 2.94 -13.64 -5.93
CA LEU A 149 1.57 -13.56 -6.46
C LEU A 149 1.57 -13.26 -7.98
N PHE A 150 2.45 -12.37 -8.45
CA PHE A 150 2.56 -12.05 -9.88
C PHE A 150 3.00 -13.26 -10.70
N ASN A 151 3.94 -14.04 -10.18
CA ASN A 151 4.40 -15.26 -10.84
C ASN A 151 3.27 -16.30 -10.89
N LEU A 152 2.59 -16.54 -9.78
CA LEU A 152 1.45 -17.45 -9.72
C LEU A 152 0.33 -17.07 -10.68
N ILE A 153 0.01 -15.78 -10.80
CA ILE A 153 -1.01 -15.31 -11.74
C ILE A 153 -0.59 -15.64 -13.17
N LYS A 154 0.64 -15.30 -13.56
CA LYS A 154 1.13 -15.59 -14.93
C LYS A 154 1.13 -17.07 -15.26
N GLU A 155 1.48 -17.91 -14.30
CA GLU A 155 1.55 -19.37 -14.47
C GLU A 155 0.19 -20.03 -14.55
N ASN A 156 -0.83 -19.44 -13.93
CA ASN A 156 -2.16 -20.05 -13.82
C ASN A 156 -3.23 -19.40 -14.73
N ILE A 157 -2.91 -18.33 -15.44
CA ILE A 157 -3.83 -17.76 -16.41
C ILE A 157 -4.03 -18.74 -17.57
N VAL A 158 -5.30 -19.06 -17.83
CA VAL A 158 -5.72 -19.88 -18.96
C VAL A 158 -6.62 -19.05 -19.88
N GLY A 159 -6.32 -19.09 -21.18
CA GLY A 159 -7.09 -18.34 -22.19
C GLY A 159 -6.45 -17.01 -22.59
N LYS A 160 -7.18 -16.26 -23.42
CA LYS A 160 -6.66 -15.04 -24.06
C LYS A 160 -7.23 -13.74 -23.48
N THR A 161 -8.25 -13.86 -22.65
CA THR A 161 -8.93 -12.72 -22.04
C THR A 161 -9.03 -12.91 -20.53
N VAL A 162 -8.72 -11.87 -19.76
CA VAL A 162 -8.83 -11.83 -18.30
C VAL A 162 -9.78 -10.74 -17.88
N LEU A 163 -10.57 -11.03 -16.86
CA LEU A 163 -11.39 -10.08 -16.14
C LEU A 163 -10.81 -9.90 -14.73
N ASP A 164 -10.36 -8.68 -14.41
CA ASP A 164 -9.83 -8.28 -13.11
C ASP A 164 -10.86 -7.43 -12.38
N LEU A 165 -11.48 -7.98 -11.36
CA LEU A 165 -12.54 -7.36 -10.58
C LEU A 165 -11.96 -6.75 -9.31
N TYR A 166 -12.44 -5.53 -8.95
CA TYR A 166 -11.91 -4.74 -7.83
C TYR A 166 -10.42 -4.43 -8.01
N SER A 167 -10.06 -4.00 -9.20
CA SER A 167 -8.66 -3.97 -9.68
C SER A 167 -7.76 -2.94 -9.01
N GLY A 168 -8.32 -2.00 -8.22
CA GLY A 168 -7.56 -0.98 -7.53
C GLY A 168 -6.73 -0.13 -8.49
N VAL A 169 -5.44 0.01 -8.22
CA VAL A 169 -4.50 0.76 -9.08
C VAL A 169 -4.01 -0.05 -10.29
N GLY A 170 -4.70 -1.16 -10.63
CA GLY A 170 -4.46 -1.97 -11.83
C GLY A 170 -3.26 -2.91 -11.72
N THR A 171 -2.83 -3.26 -10.52
CA THR A 171 -1.61 -4.06 -10.30
C THR A 171 -1.70 -5.43 -10.98
N LEU A 172 -2.78 -6.18 -10.75
CA LEU A 172 -2.96 -7.51 -11.33
C LEU A 172 -3.33 -7.44 -12.81
N SER A 173 -4.11 -6.44 -13.21
CA SER A 173 -4.40 -6.16 -14.64
C SER A 173 -3.13 -5.99 -15.45
N ILE A 174 -2.14 -5.21 -14.95
CA ILE A 174 -0.85 -4.99 -15.59
C ILE A 174 -0.05 -6.28 -15.68
N VAL A 175 -0.04 -7.09 -14.63
CA VAL A 175 0.64 -8.39 -14.64
C VAL A 175 0.01 -9.33 -15.66
N ALA A 176 -1.33 -9.44 -15.68
CA ALA A 176 -2.07 -10.28 -16.62
C ALA A 176 -1.87 -9.84 -18.05
N SER A 177 -1.85 -8.53 -18.32
CA SER A 177 -1.69 -7.96 -19.67
C SER A 177 -0.40 -8.39 -20.39
N LYS A 178 0.60 -8.85 -19.65
CA LYS A 178 1.88 -9.33 -20.20
C LYS A 178 1.80 -10.75 -20.78
N VAL A 179 0.71 -11.49 -20.51
CA VAL A 179 0.58 -12.89 -20.89
C VAL A 179 -0.74 -13.22 -21.60
N VAL A 180 -1.63 -12.23 -21.80
CA VAL A 180 -2.91 -12.40 -22.51
C VAL A 180 -3.11 -11.36 -23.59
N ASP A 181 -4.06 -11.62 -24.51
CA ASP A 181 -4.40 -10.69 -25.60
C ASP A 181 -5.20 -9.49 -25.08
N LYS A 182 -6.04 -9.66 -24.04
CA LYS A 182 -6.92 -8.60 -23.53
C LYS A 182 -7.22 -8.73 -22.05
N VAL A 183 -7.28 -7.59 -21.35
CA VAL A 183 -7.72 -7.49 -19.95
C VAL A 183 -8.88 -6.50 -19.85
N TYR A 184 -9.91 -6.86 -19.11
CA TYR A 184 -10.94 -5.95 -18.62
C TYR A 184 -10.72 -5.76 -17.12
N SER A 185 -10.62 -4.50 -16.69
CA SER A 185 -10.26 -4.10 -15.34
C SER A 185 -11.37 -3.22 -14.77
N ILE A 186 -12.04 -3.66 -13.71
CA ILE A 186 -13.19 -2.97 -13.13
C ILE A 186 -12.84 -2.48 -11.72
N GLU A 187 -13.07 -1.19 -11.49
CA GLU A 187 -12.82 -0.55 -10.18
C GLU A 187 -13.82 0.58 -9.97
N VAL A 188 -14.35 0.71 -8.75
CA VAL A 188 -15.35 1.71 -8.40
C VAL A 188 -14.76 3.03 -7.94
N ILE A 189 -13.51 3.05 -7.49
CA ILE A 189 -12.83 4.24 -6.95
C ILE A 189 -12.17 5.06 -8.08
N PRO A 190 -12.64 6.29 -8.38
CA PRO A 190 -12.12 7.08 -9.51
C PRO A 190 -10.61 7.33 -9.44
N ASN A 191 -10.07 7.63 -8.26
CA ASN A 191 -8.64 7.86 -8.09
C ASN A 191 -7.81 6.59 -8.35
N ALA A 192 -8.32 5.42 -7.98
CA ALA A 192 -7.67 4.14 -8.27
C ALA A 192 -7.62 3.87 -9.78
N VAL A 193 -8.73 4.09 -10.49
CA VAL A 193 -8.78 3.97 -11.96
C VAL A 193 -7.82 4.95 -12.64
N LYS A 194 -7.75 6.20 -12.16
CA LYS A 194 -6.79 7.19 -12.65
C LYS A 194 -5.35 6.70 -12.50
N ASN A 195 -5.00 6.16 -11.33
CA ASN A 195 -3.68 5.55 -11.11
C ASN A 195 -3.46 4.35 -12.02
N ALA A 196 -4.47 3.48 -12.21
CA ALA A 196 -4.38 2.31 -13.07
C ALA A 196 -4.07 2.67 -14.52
N LEU A 197 -4.70 3.72 -15.06
CA LEU A 197 -4.41 4.26 -16.40
C LEU A 197 -2.96 4.76 -16.51
N ILE A 198 -2.47 5.50 -15.51
CA ILE A 198 -1.08 5.98 -15.45
C ILE A 198 -0.14 4.78 -15.40
N ASN A 199 -0.44 3.80 -14.56
CA ASN A 199 0.37 2.60 -14.35
C ASN A 199 0.45 1.73 -15.61
N ALA A 200 -0.67 1.57 -16.33
CA ALA A 200 -0.68 0.87 -17.63
C ALA A 200 0.24 1.55 -18.64
N LYS A 201 0.17 2.89 -18.75
CA LYS A 201 1.03 3.67 -19.63
C LYS A 201 2.51 3.53 -19.27
N ILE A 202 2.88 3.66 -17.99
CA ILE A 202 4.26 3.52 -17.50
C ILE A 202 4.81 2.13 -17.86
N ASN A 203 3.98 1.09 -17.71
CA ASN A 203 4.37 -0.29 -17.97
C ASN A 203 4.14 -0.75 -19.43
N LYS A 204 3.75 0.17 -20.32
CA LYS A 204 3.53 -0.11 -21.76
C LYS A 204 2.53 -1.27 -21.95
N CYS A 205 1.34 -1.14 -21.36
CA CYS A 205 0.23 -2.09 -21.43
C CYS A 205 -0.93 -1.45 -22.19
N ASP A 206 -1.08 -1.77 -23.47
CA ASP A 206 -2.08 -1.17 -24.34
C ASP A 206 -3.33 -2.06 -24.50
N ASN A 207 -3.31 -3.27 -23.94
CA ASN A 207 -4.35 -4.28 -24.07
C ASN A 207 -5.28 -4.37 -22.84
N ILE A 208 -5.31 -3.31 -21.99
CA ILE A 208 -6.17 -3.25 -20.81
C ILE A 208 -7.32 -2.26 -21.06
N ASN A 209 -8.55 -2.70 -20.87
CA ASN A 209 -9.74 -1.86 -20.87
C ASN A 209 -10.16 -1.57 -19.42
N PHE A 210 -9.93 -0.34 -18.93
CA PHE A 210 -10.32 0.08 -17.59
C PHE A 210 -11.77 0.60 -17.59
N ILE A 211 -12.56 0.09 -16.67
CA ILE A 211 -13.98 0.40 -16.50
C ILE A 211 -14.17 0.97 -15.08
N LEU A 212 -14.59 2.23 -15.00
CA LEU A 212 -15.03 2.83 -13.75
C LEU A 212 -16.49 2.42 -13.50
N GLY A 213 -16.71 1.60 -12.48
CA GLY A 213 -18.04 1.09 -12.16
C GLY A 213 -18.00 0.06 -11.07
N LYS A 214 -19.19 -0.35 -10.65
CA LYS A 214 -19.33 -1.48 -9.73
C LYS A 214 -19.22 -2.78 -10.48
N VAL A 215 -18.69 -3.79 -9.84
CA VAL A 215 -18.54 -5.14 -10.40
C VAL A 215 -19.90 -5.82 -10.60
N GLU A 216 -20.86 -5.44 -9.78
CA GLU A 216 -22.22 -6.01 -9.74
C GLU A 216 -23.15 -5.45 -10.83
N ASP A 217 -22.78 -4.35 -11.49
CA ASP A 217 -23.54 -3.72 -12.60
C ASP A 217 -23.08 -4.30 -13.94
#